data_80c627b35acf8208bc7ac5b53578d540
#
_entry.id   80c627b35acf8208bc7ac5b53578d540
#
_cell.length_a   1.000
_cell.length_b   1.000
_cell.length_c   1.000
_cell.angle_alpha   90.00
_cell.angle_beta   90.00
_cell.angle_gamma   90.00
#
_symmetry.space_group_name_H-M   'P 1'
#
loop_
_entity.id
_entity.type
_entity.pdbx_description
1 polymer ?
#
loop_
_entity_poly.entity_id
_entity_poly.type
_entity_poly.pdbx_seq_one_letter_code
_entity_poly.pdbx_strand_id
1 'polypeptide(L)'
;MARDGAGIARAADGRVVFVEGALPGEAVTAEILQVQKRWSRGRVIEVLEASPMRVAVPCAHRLEGCGGCDLLHVDPGHQLALKAGILAEQLQRAGVEAPDATLRSLDDDHGRTTVRAAVVDGRAGYRISGSKDVVIPESCQAVDELAEQLLVDGRFGDASEVTIRVGNRTGERLVLVEGDPSDVSVPSDVRVVGVDELAAGRRAWIHEEAASRRWRVSARSFFQSRPAGVDALVEVVGGMVDDLGSDGPMVDAYAGVGIFAGTIGLNRAVVAIERSRDSLADARVNLTGGNVEIVETAVERWRARPAAVVVADPAREGLGRAGVDVLVRTEPRVFVLVGCDPGSFARDAGLLDAAGLRLDRMTVVDLFPGTSHVETVGAFMPG
;
A
#
# COMPACT_ATOMS: atom_id res chain seq x y z
N MET A 1 8.86 17.57 -4.20
CA MET A 1 9.36 16.26 -4.67
C MET A 1 8.37 15.64 -5.62
N ALA A 2 8.81 14.71 -6.48
CA ALA A 2 7.93 13.89 -7.29
C ALA A 2 7.27 12.79 -6.43
N ARG A 3 6.17 12.22 -6.95
CA ARG A 3 5.40 11.17 -6.25
C ARG A 3 6.18 9.86 -5.98
N ASP A 4 7.25 9.64 -6.73
CA ASP A 4 8.17 8.51 -6.59
C ASP A 4 9.40 8.83 -5.71
N GLY A 5 9.35 9.91 -4.94
CA GLY A 5 10.43 10.32 -4.03
C GLY A 5 11.62 11.01 -4.71
N ALA A 6 11.62 11.21 -6.02
CA ALA A 6 12.69 11.94 -6.68
C ALA A 6 12.60 13.45 -6.41
N GLY A 7 13.75 14.10 -6.19
CA GLY A 7 13.84 15.55 -6.19
C GLY A 7 13.46 16.13 -7.55
N ILE A 8 12.94 17.36 -7.59
CA ILE A 8 12.59 18.05 -8.83
C ILE A 8 13.48 19.27 -8.98
N ALA A 9 14.23 19.33 -10.08
CA ALA A 9 15.05 20.46 -10.48
C ALA A 9 14.66 20.94 -11.89
N ARG A 10 15.20 22.07 -12.32
CA ARG A 10 15.10 22.57 -13.69
C ARG A 10 16.48 22.73 -14.29
N ALA A 11 16.69 22.19 -15.47
CA ALA A 11 17.88 22.41 -16.26
C ALA A 11 17.89 23.82 -16.86
N ALA A 12 19.07 24.29 -17.31
CA ALA A 12 19.22 25.61 -17.92
C ALA A 12 18.35 25.83 -19.18
N ASP A 13 18.00 24.74 -19.89
CA ASP A 13 17.11 24.75 -21.06
C ASP A 13 15.62 24.67 -20.70
N GLY A 14 15.29 24.74 -19.39
CA GLY A 14 13.91 24.73 -18.87
C GLY A 14 13.30 23.34 -18.68
N ARG A 15 13.98 22.25 -19.06
CA ARG A 15 13.50 20.90 -18.83
C ARG A 15 13.40 20.60 -17.33
N VAL A 16 12.38 19.84 -16.96
CA VAL A 16 12.26 19.27 -15.61
C VAL A 16 13.25 18.11 -15.46
N VAL A 17 13.98 18.09 -14.36
CA VAL A 17 14.91 17.00 -14.03
C VAL A 17 14.42 16.32 -12.76
N PHE A 18 14.08 15.04 -12.86
CA PHE A 18 13.81 14.19 -11.70
C PHE A 18 15.11 13.57 -11.23
N VAL A 19 15.50 13.84 -9.99
CA VAL A 19 16.80 13.41 -9.44
C VAL A 19 16.56 12.45 -8.28
N GLU A 20 16.81 11.17 -8.52
CA GLU A 20 16.72 10.14 -7.48
C GLU A 20 17.74 10.43 -6.38
N GLY A 21 17.31 10.36 -5.12
CA GLY A 21 18.14 10.59 -3.95
C GLY A 21 18.37 12.06 -3.58
N ALA A 22 17.80 13.04 -4.32
CA ALA A 22 17.88 14.44 -3.96
C ALA A 22 16.69 14.88 -3.08
N LEU A 23 16.96 15.77 -2.13
CA LEU A 23 15.94 16.34 -1.24
C LEU A 23 15.65 17.81 -1.59
N PRO A 24 14.49 18.34 -1.16
CA PRO A 24 14.19 19.76 -1.32
C PRO A 24 15.23 20.64 -0.64
N GLY A 25 15.65 21.69 -1.37
CA GLY A 25 16.62 22.67 -0.88
C GLY A 25 18.10 22.24 -0.99
N GLU A 26 18.41 21.06 -1.53
CA GLU A 26 19.78 20.62 -1.75
C GLU A 26 20.39 21.19 -3.03
N ALA A 27 21.70 21.43 -2.98
CA ALA A 27 22.55 21.54 -4.16
C ALA A 27 23.28 20.20 -4.37
N VAL A 28 23.11 19.61 -5.56
CA VAL A 28 23.65 18.27 -5.86
C VAL A 28 24.31 18.23 -7.24
N THR A 29 25.31 17.37 -7.38
CA THR A 29 25.79 16.90 -8.67
C THR A 29 25.01 15.62 -9.02
N ALA A 30 24.39 15.56 -10.19
CA ALA A 30 23.60 14.43 -10.62
C ALA A 30 24.08 13.86 -11.96
N GLU A 31 24.14 12.54 -12.04
CA GLU A 31 24.32 11.82 -13.31
C GLU A 31 22.98 11.74 -14.03
N ILE A 32 22.92 12.15 -15.30
CA ILE A 32 21.70 12.04 -16.10
C ILE A 32 21.66 10.64 -16.75
N LEU A 33 20.65 9.87 -16.37
CA LEU A 33 20.45 8.49 -16.84
C LEU A 33 19.53 8.41 -18.07
N GLN A 34 18.57 9.36 -18.17
CA GLN A 34 17.58 9.39 -19.25
C GLN A 34 17.26 10.83 -19.65
N VAL A 35 17.19 11.07 -20.96
CA VAL A 35 16.80 12.36 -21.52
C VAL A 35 15.59 12.19 -22.43
N GLN A 36 14.54 12.98 -22.18
CA GLN A 36 13.34 13.08 -22.98
C GLN A 36 13.13 14.54 -23.44
N LYS A 37 12.19 14.77 -24.36
CA LYS A 37 11.94 16.11 -24.93
C LYS A 37 11.59 17.16 -23.85
N ARG A 38 10.84 16.79 -22.81
CA ARG A 38 10.32 17.72 -21.80
C ARG A 38 10.89 17.50 -20.41
N TRP A 39 11.55 16.39 -20.18
CA TRP A 39 12.09 16.03 -18.87
C TRP A 39 13.34 15.15 -19.01
N SER A 40 14.11 15.09 -17.93
CA SER A 40 15.23 14.18 -17.78
C SER A 40 15.12 13.47 -16.43
N ARG A 41 15.75 12.31 -16.30
CA ARG A 41 15.89 11.60 -15.04
C ARG A 41 17.38 11.37 -14.77
N GLY A 42 17.76 11.54 -13.51
CA GLY A 42 19.12 11.30 -13.03
C GLY A 42 19.12 10.80 -11.60
N ARG A 43 20.31 10.56 -11.09
CA ARG A 43 20.55 10.19 -9.69
C ARG A 43 21.65 11.09 -9.11
N VAL A 44 21.60 11.31 -7.81
CA VAL A 44 22.63 12.03 -7.07
C VAL A 44 23.95 11.25 -7.14
N ILE A 45 25.06 11.94 -7.48
CA ILE A 45 26.43 11.43 -7.34
C ILE A 45 27.07 12.06 -6.11
N GLU A 46 26.80 13.35 -5.87
CA GLU A 46 27.39 14.12 -4.79
C GLU A 46 26.40 15.15 -4.27
N VAL A 47 26.35 15.31 -2.96
CA VAL A 47 25.60 16.37 -2.28
C VAL A 47 26.54 17.49 -1.91
N LEU A 48 26.39 18.65 -2.54
CA LEU A 48 27.23 19.83 -2.32
C LEU A 48 26.76 20.63 -1.10
N GLU A 49 25.43 20.80 -0.99
CA GLU A 49 24.78 21.44 0.16
C GLU A 49 23.63 20.53 0.60
N ALA A 50 23.76 19.96 1.80
CA ALA A 50 22.78 19.00 2.30
C ALA A 50 21.57 19.70 2.93
N SER A 51 20.40 19.11 2.72
CA SER A 51 19.19 19.43 3.48
C SER A 51 19.36 19.06 4.96
N PRO A 52 18.82 19.83 5.92
CA PRO A 52 18.78 19.45 7.33
C PRO A 52 18.04 18.13 7.60
N MET A 53 17.19 17.69 6.65
CA MET A 53 16.49 16.40 6.74
C MET A 53 17.32 15.22 6.27
N ARG A 54 18.54 15.43 5.72
CA ARG A 54 19.38 14.36 5.20
C ARG A 54 20.11 13.61 6.31
N VAL A 55 20.06 12.29 6.23
CA VAL A 55 20.84 11.38 7.09
C VAL A 55 21.68 10.42 6.25
N ALA A 56 22.69 9.81 6.88
CA ALA A 56 23.40 8.68 6.26
C ALA A 56 22.44 7.50 6.05
N VAL A 57 22.54 6.85 4.89
CA VAL A 57 21.71 5.66 4.59
C VAL A 57 22.15 4.50 5.49
N PRO A 58 21.27 3.97 6.37
CA PRO A 58 21.66 2.94 7.35
C PRO A 58 21.75 1.53 6.75
N CYS A 59 21.34 1.34 5.50
CA CYS A 59 21.27 0.04 4.83
C CYS A 59 22.34 -0.09 3.74
N ALA A 60 23.27 -1.04 3.91
CA ALA A 60 24.33 -1.31 2.92
C ALA A 60 23.74 -1.76 1.58
N HIS A 61 22.71 -2.60 1.59
CA HIS A 61 22.08 -3.12 0.37
C HIS A 61 21.42 -2.01 -0.48
N ARG A 62 20.98 -0.90 0.16
CA ARG A 62 20.49 0.27 -0.59
C ARG A 62 21.63 0.94 -1.37
N LEU A 63 22.84 0.95 -0.83
CA LEU A 63 24.03 1.46 -1.51
C LEU A 63 24.47 0.55 -2.66
N GLU A 64 24.16 -0.74 -2.60
CA GLU A 64 24.35 -1.72 -3.67
C GLU A 64 23.25 -1.65 -4.76
N GLY A 65 22.26 -0.77 -4.59
CA GLY A 65 21.19 -0.55 -5.56
C GLY A 65 19.86 -1.24 -5.25
N CYS A 66 19.71 -1.87 -4.08
CA CYS A 66 18.42 -2.46 -3.67
C CYS A 66 17.27 -1.48 -3.85
N GLY A 67 16.21 -1.90 -4.58
CA GLY A 67 15.04 -1.08 -4.88
C GLY A 67 13.95 -1.07 -3.79
N GLY A 68 14.20 -1.70 -2.63
CA GLY A 68 13.16 -1.91 -1.60
C GLY A 68 12.77 -0.67 -0.81
N CYS A 69 13.68 0.31 -0.68
CA CYS A 69 13.49 1.54 0.11
C CYS A 69 14.14 2.72 -0.61
N ASP A 70 13.40 3.78 -0.85
CA ASP A 70 13.84 4.94 -1.63
C ASP A 70 14.01 6.23 -0.81
N LEU A 71 13.56 6.27 0.47
CA LEU A 71 13.67 7.41 1.36
C LEU A 71 14.57 7.19 2.58
N LEU A 72 15.46 6.19 2.61
CA LEU A 72 16.35 5.93 3.73
C LEU A 72 17.39 7.04 3.98
N HIS A 73 17.58 7.94 3.03
CA HIS A 73 18.44 9.12 3.15
C HIS A 73 17.72 10.31 3.81
N VAL A 74 16.44 10.15 4.17
CA VAL A 74 15.63 11.14 4.89
C VAL A 74 15.50 10.73 6.35
N ASP A 75 15.73 11.67 7.25
CA ASP A 75 15.47 11.47 8.69
C ASP A 75 14.05 10.95 8.92
N PRO A 76 13.86 9.85 9.66
CA PRO A 76 12.54 9.24 9.87
C PRO A 76 11.48 10.24 10.37
N GLY A 77 11.85 11.18 11.24
CA GLY A 77 10.95 12.20 11.76
C GLY A 77 10.42 13.17 10.70
N HIS A 78 11.07 13.25 9.54
CA HIS A 78 10.68 14.15 8.44
C HIS A 78 9.97 13.43 7.29
N GLN A 79 10.03 12.08 7.22
CA GLN A 79 9.48 11.32 6.07
C GLN A 79 7.99 11.54 5.89
N LEU A 80 7.20 11.46 6.97
CA LEU A 80 5.74 11.58 6.89
C LEU A 80 5.30 12.99 6.45
N ALA A 81 5.93 14.04 6.95
CA ALA A 81 5.66 15.40 6.53
C ALA A 81 6.03 15.64 5.05
N LEU A 82 7.13 15.03 4.58
CA LEU A 82 7.54 15.08 3.19
C LEU A 82 6.50 14.40 2.26
N LYS A 83 6.01 13.22 2.65
CA LYS A 83 4.95 12.50 1.93
C LYS A 83 3.64 13.29 1.89
N ALA A 84 3.24 13.90 3.00
CA ALA A 84 2.07 14.78 3.06
C ALA A 84 2.22 15.99 2.13
N GLY A 85 3.42 16.58 2.04
CA GLY A 85 3.71 17.64 1.10
C GLY A 85 3.56 17.22 -0.36
N ILE A 86 3.98 16.00 -0.72
CA ILE A 86 3.77 15.46 -2.07
C ILE A 86 2.29 15.32 -2.37
N LEU A 87 1.49 14.80 -1.42
CA LEU A 87 0.05 14.66 -1.57
C LEU A 87 -0.63 16.03 -1.75
N ALA A 88 -0.29 17.02 -0.92
CA ALA A 88 -0.84 18.37 -1.02
C ALA A 88 -0.59 19.00 -2.39
N GLU A 89 0.62 18.84 -2.97
CA GLU A 89 0.90 19.29 -4.34
C GLU A 89 0.02 18.57 -5.39
N GLN A 90 -0.25 17.27 -5.23
CA GLN A 90 -1.10 16.53 -6.17
C GLN A 90 -2.55 17.02 -6.09
N LEU A 91 -3.09 17.22 -4.89
CA LEU A 91 -4.43 17.75 -4.67
C LEU A 91 -4.57 19.17 -5.26
N GLN A 92 -3.61 20.04 -5.02
CA GLN A 92 -3.58 21.39 -5.60
C GLN A 92 -3.58 21.34 -7.13
N ARG A 93 -2.79 20.45 -7.75
CA ARG A 93 -2.76 20.27 -9.22
C ARG A 93 -4.07 19.70 -9.77
N ALA A 94 -4.77 18.90 -8.99
CA ALA A 94 -6.10 18.39 -9.33
C ALA A 94 -7.21 19.43 -9.13
N GLY A 95 -6.92 20.61 -8.55
CA GLY A 95 -7.88 21.66 -8.26
C GLY A 95 -8.78 21.34 -7.05
N VAL A 96 -8.36 20.42 -6.20
CA VAL A 96 -9.11 20.03 -4.99
C VAL A 96 -8.72 20.93 -3.84
N GLU A 97 -9.70 21.59 -3.24
CA GLU A 97 -9.54 22.28 -1.97
C GLU A 97 -9.48 21.21 -0.86
N ALA A 98 -8.36 21.11 -0.18
CA ALA A 98 -8.12 20.09 0.84
C ALA A 98 -7.86 20.71 2.20
N PRO A 99 -8.40 20.14 3.29
CA PRO A 99 -8.04 20.52 4.65
C PRO A 99 -6.58 20.12 4.95
N ASP A 100 -6.03 20.68 6.02
CA ASP A 100 -4.74 20.23 6.54
C ASP A 100 -4.82 18.74 6.93
N ALA A 101 -3.83 17.98 6.51
CA ALA A 101 -3.79 16.55 6.80
C ALA A 101 -3.38 16.29 8.26
N THR A 102 -4.13 15.45 8.95
CA THR A 102 -3.63 14.81 10.17
C THR A 102 -2.54 13.81 9.80
N LEU A 103 -1.39 13.85 10.49
CA LEU A 103 -0.28 12.93 10.26
C LEU A 103 -0.31 11.81 11.31
N ARG A 104 -0.31 10.56 10.86
CA ARG A 104 -0.35 9.39 11.71
C ARG A 104 0.85 8.48 11.43
N SER A 105 1.81 8.43 12.34
CA SER A 105 2.83 7.37 12.37
C SER A 105 2.27 6.12 13.03
N LEU A 106 2.88 4.97 12.75
CA LEU A 106 2.61 3.73 13.47
C LEU A 106 3.52 3.63 14.69
N ASP A 107 2.97 3.15 15.79
CA ASP A 107 3.67 3.05 17.09
C ASP A 107 4.42 1.71 17.24
N ASP A 108 4.64 0.97 16.14
CA ASP A 108 5.38 -0.27 16.14
C ASP A 108 6.62 -0.20 15.22
N ASP A 109 7.67 -0.93 15.58
CA ASP A 109 8.91 -1.04 14.79
C ASP A 109 8.89 -2.25 13.83
N HIS A 110 7.77 -2.98 13.78
CA HIS A 110 7.66 -4.16 12.93
C HIS A 110 7.61 -3.79 11.46
N GLY A 111 8.38 -4.51 10.66
CA GLY A 111 8.42 -4.36 9.21
C GLY A 111 7.23 -4.99 8.49
N ARG A 112 7.38 -5.11 7.17
CA ARG A 112 6.36 -5.72 6.30
C ARG A 112 6.23 -7.22 6.57
N THR A 113 5.02 -7.70 6.76
CA THR A 113 4.69 -9.12 6.94
C THR A 113 4.50 -9.86 5.61
N THR A 114 4.52 -9.15 4.50
CA THR A 114 4.46 -9.74 3.16
C THR A 114 5.60 -9.21 2.31
N VAL A 115 6.38 -10.13 1.76
CA VAL A 115 7.53 -9.86 0.89
C VAL A 115 7.36 -10.62 -0.42
N ARG A 116 7.52 -9.92 -1.54
CA ARG A 116 7.67 -10.53 -2.86
C ARG A 116 9.11 -10.32 -3.32
N ALA A 117 9.81 -11.40 -3.61
CA ALA A 117 11.23 -11.39 -3.92
C ALA A 117 11.52 -12.25 -5.15
N ALA A 118 12.45 -11.79 -5.99
CA ALA A 118 13.00 -12.61 -7.07
C ALA A 118 13.95 -13.65 -6.48
N VAL A 119 14.08 -14.80 -7.15
CA VAL A 119 15.02 -15.85 -6.73
C VAL A 119 16.16 -15.92 -7.75
N VAL A 120 17.39 -15.94 -7.24
CA VAL A 120 18.61 -16.16 -8.02
C VAL A 120 19.49 -17.14 -7.25
N ASP A 121 19.93 -18.20 -7.92
CA ASP A 121 20.74 -19.28 -7.32
C ASP A 121 20.11 -19.83 -6.00
N GLY A 122 18.78 -20.02 -6.03
CA GLY A 122 18.00 -20.52 -4.90
C GLY A 122 17.82 -19.53 -3.74
N ARG A 123 18.28 -18.30 -3.84
CA ARG A 123 18.18 -17.25 -2.80
C ARG A 123 17.22 -16.13 -3.21
N ALA A 124 16.42 -15.70 -2.26
CA ALA A 124 15.49 -14.59 -2.47
C ALA A 124 16.18 -13.22 -2.33
N GLY A 125 15.78 -12.26 -3.17
CA GLY A 125 16.32 -10.92 -3.11
C GLY A 125 15.47 -9.89 -3.83
N TYR A 126 15.89 -8.64 -3.73
CA TYR A 126 15.18 -7.51 -4.33
C TYR A 126 15.84 -7.05 -5.63
N ARG A 127 15.03 -6.73 -6.61
CA ARG A 127 15.51 -6.17 -7.87
C ARG A 127 16.17 -4.80 -7.64
N ILE A 128 17.25 -4.54 -8.35
CA ILE A 128 17.82 -3.21 -8.49
C ILE A 128 16.81 -2.33 -9.25
N SER A 129 16.66 -1.08 -8.81
CA SER A 129 15.74 -0.14 -9.44
C SER A 129 16.06 0.01 -10.95
N GLY A 130 15.05 -0.28 -11.79
CA GLY A 130 15.18 -0.20 -13.26
C GLY A 130 16.01 -1.31 -13.90
N SER A 131 16.42 -2.36 -13.17
CA SER A 131 17.19 -3.50 -13.67
C SER A 131 16.47 -4.83 -13.42
N LYS A 132 16.97 -5.90 -14.07
CA LYS A 132 16.62 -7.29 -13.76
C LYS A 132 17.55 -7.90 -12.70
N ASP A 133 18.66 -7.25 -12.40
CA ASP A 133 19.63 -7.71 -11.41
C ASP A 133 19.01 -7.70 -10.02
N VAL A 134 19.49 -8.58 -9.16
CA VAL A 134 18.92 -8.84 -7.83
C VAL A 134 20.01 -8.65 -6.78
N VAL A 135 19.70 -7.89 -5.75
CA VAL A 135 20.50 -7.81 -4.52
C VAL A 135 19.95 -8.83 -3.53
N ILE A 136 20.80 -9.76 -3.09
CA ILE A 136 20.48 -10.75 -2.07
C ILE A 136 20.80 -10.15 -0.71
N PRO A 137 19.82 -9.85 0.14
CA PRO A 137 20.10 -9.20 1.42
C PRO A 137 20.65 -10.21 2.44
N GLU A 138 21.58 -9.74 3.26
CA GLU A 138 22.03 -10.45 4.48
C GLU A 138 21.15 -10.10 5.68
N SER A 139 20.47 -8.96 5.63
CA SER A 139 19.45 -8.51 6.58
C SER A 139 18.51 -7.51 5.92
N CYS A 140 17.31 -7.30 6.46
CA CYS A 140 16.36 -6.34 5.91
C CYS A 140 15.47 -5.71 6.98
N GLN A 141 15.84 -4.54 7.48
CA GLN A 141 15.10 -3.78 8.50
C GLN A 141 13.67 -3.35 8.07
N ALA A 142 13.35 -3.42 6.76
CA ALA A 142 12.03 -3.05 6.25
C ALA A 142 11.02 -4.21 6.33
N VAL A 143 11.43 -5.35 6.83
CA VAL A 143 10.66 -6.61 6.87
C VAL A 143 10.54 -7.09 8.30
N ASP A 144 9.40 -7.67 8.64
CA ASP A 144 9.17 -8.34 9.92
C ASP A 144 10.18 -9.48 10.16
N GLU A 145 10.62 -9.69 11.38
CA GLU A 145 11.66 -10.67 11.73
C GLU A 145 11.33 -12.09 11.23
N LEU A 146 10.08 -12.52 11.33
CA LEU A 146 9.66 -13.83 10.83
C LEU A 146 9.77 -13.94 9.30
N ALA A 147 9.49 -12.86 8.60
CA ALA A 147 9.62 -12.80 7.14
C ALA A 147 11.08 -12.60 6.72
N GLU A 148 11.87 -11.84 7.48
CA GLU A 148 13.30 -11.65 7.26
C GLU A 148 14.06 -12.99 7.34
N GLN A 149 13.77 -13.80 8.37
CA GLN A 149 14.35 -15.13 8.50
C GLN A 149 14.14 -15.97 7.23
N LEU A 150 12.93 -15.97 6.69
CA LEU A 150 12.63 -16.70 5.46
C LEU A 150 13.28 -16.09 4.22
N LEU A 151 13.39 -14.76 4.15
CA LEU A 151 14.01 -14.04 3.06
C LEU A 151 15.52 -14.33 2.98
N VAL A 152 16.21 -14.36 4.11
CA VAL A 152 17.67 -14.48 4.21
C VAL A 152 18.11 -15.95 4.21
N ASP A 153 17.48 -16.78 5.05
CA ASP A 153 17.90 -18.15 5.30
C ASP A 153 17.20 -19.17 4.39
N GLY A 154 16.03 -18.83 3.84
CA GLY A 154 15.27 -19.69 2.94
C GLY A 154 16.05 -20.07 1.69
N ARG A 155 15.81 -21.28 1.19
CA ARG A 155 16.32 -21.75 -0.09
C ARG A 155 15.15 -22.21 -0.94
N PHE A 156 15.07 -21.69 -2.16
CA PHE A 156 13.87 -21.76 -2.99
C PHE A 156 14.09 -22.51 -4.31
N GLY A 157 15.16 -23.33 -4.38
CA GLY A 157 15.47 -24.13 -5.55
C GLY A 157 15.53 -23.31 -6.84
N ASP A 158 14.89 -23.80 -7.87
CA ASP A 158 14.81 -23.16 -9.20
C ASP A 158 13.60 -22.22 -9.37
N ALA A 159 12.92 -21.85 -8.27
CA ALA A 159 11.83 -20.90 -8.34
C ALA A 159 12.29 -19.56 -8.95
N SER A 160 11.43 -18.93 -9.75
CA SER A 160 11.73 -17.60 -10.33
C SER A 160 11.41 -16.46 -9.36
N GLU A 161 10.41 -16.67 -8.49
CA GLU A 161 9.93 -15.69 -7.54
C GLU A 161 9.29 -16.38 -6.34
N VAL A 162 9.35 -15.72 -5.19
CA VAL A 162 8.65 -16.14 -3.98
C VAL A 162 7.84 -15.01 -3.38
N THR A 163 6.69 -15.36 -2.80
CA THR A 163 5.96 -14.50 -1.88
C THR A 163 6.01 -15.11 -0.49
N ILE A 164 6.70 -14.44 0.41
CA ILE A 164 6.77 -14.77 1.83
C ILE A 164 5.66 -14.01 2.53
N ARG A 165 4.87 -14.70 3.35
CA ARG A 165 3.80 -14.10 4.13
C ARG A 165 3.84 -14.63 5.55
N VAL A 166 3.82 -13.74 6.52
CA VAL A 166 3.79 -14.11 7.94
C VAL A 166 2.64 -13.42 8.65
N GLY A 167 2.06 -14.09 9.63
CA GLY A 167 1.18 -13.50 10.62
C GLY A 167 2.04 -13.07 11.79
N ASN A 168 2.36 -11.79 11.87
CA ASN A 168 3.24 -11.26 12.91
C ASN A 168 2.73 -11.58 14.32
N ARG A 169 1.42 -11.40 14.54
CA ARG A 169 0.80 -11.61 15.85
C ARG A 169 0.37 -13.06 16.10
N THR A 170 0.36 -13.90 15.07
CA THR A 170 -0.02 -15.33 15.19
C THR A 170 1.16 -16.29 15.10
N GLY A 171 2.28 -15.83 14.56
CA GLY A 171 3.45 -16.67 14.28
C GLY A 171 3.29 -17.58 13.06
N GLU A 172 2.13 -17.58 12.37
CA GLU A 172 1.91 -18.42 11.20
C GLU A 172 2.74 -17.93 10.00
N ARG A 173 3.34 -18.88 9.25
CA ARG A 173 4.22 -18.54 8.12
C ARG A 173 3.84 -19.31 6.87
N LEU A 174 3.91 -18.65 5.72
CA LEU A 174 3.59 -19.21 4.42
C LEU A 174 4.56 -18.70 3.34
N VAL A 175 4.98 -19.60 2.49
CA VAL A 175 5.75 -19.30 1.27
C VAL A 175 4.97 -19.80 0.07
N LEU A 176 4.68 -18.87 -0.86
CA LEU A 176 4.16 -19.17 -2.19
C LEU A 176 5.31 -19.07 -3.18
N VAL A 177 5.53 -20.11 -3.96
CA VAL A 177 6.63 -20.16 -4.94
C VAL A 177 6.11 -20.21 -6.39
N GLU A 178 6.78 -19.46 -7.27
CA GLU A 178 6.68 -19.64 -8.73
C GLU A 178 7.72 -20.67 -9.18
N GLY A 179 7.43 -21.96 -8.92
CA GLY A 179 8.31 -23.11 -9.16
C GLY A 179 7.82 -24.35 -8.43
N ASP A 180 8.67 -25.38 -8.36
CA ASP A 180 8.37 -26.61 -7.64
C ASP A 180 8.51 -26.40 -6.12
N PRO A 181 7.43 -26.54 -5.32
CA PRO A 181 7.51 -26.39 -3.88
C PRO A 181 8.35 -27.49 -3.18
N SER A 182 8.64 -28.62 -3.84
CA SER A 182 9.47 -29.69 -3.28
C SER A 182 10.95 -29.32 -3.14
N ASP A 183 11.41 -28.34 -3.91
CA ASP A 183 12.80 -27.85 -3.89
C ASP A 183 13.02 -26.74 -2.84
N VAL A 184 11.97 -26.35 -2.12
CA VAL A 184 12.03 -25.32 -1.10
C VAL A 184 12.51 -25.88 0.22
N SER A 185 13.56 -25.30 0.78
CA SER A 185 14.09 -25.59 2.11
C SER A 185 13.90 -24.42 3.05
N VAL A 186 12.94 -24.55 3.96
CA VAL A 186 12.56 -23.60 5.02
C VAL A 186 12.24 -24.36 6.30
N PRO A 187 12.10 -23.70 7.46
CA PRO A 187 11.68 -24.37 8.68
C PRO A 187 10.38 -25.18 8.51
N SER A 188 10.26 -26.32 9.21
CA SER A 188 9.17 -27.28 9.03
C SER A 188 7.77 -26.77 9.41
N ASP A 189 7.68 -25.71 10.17
CA ASP A 189 6.43 -25.03 10.54
C ASP A 189 5.93 -24.06 9.45
N VAL A 190 6.75 -23.79 8.43
CA VAL A 190 6.37 -22.94 7.30
C VAL A 190 5.54 -23.72 6.29
N ARG A 191 4.37 -23.18 5.97
CA ARG A 191 3.53 -23.73 4.91
C ARG A 191 4.05 -23.33 3.54
N VAL A 192 4.50 -24.29 2.73
CA VAL A 192 4.94 -24.05 1.36
C VAL A 192 3.87 -24.50 0.37
N VAL A 193 3.64 -23.69 -0.66
CA VAL A 193 2.70 -23.98 -1.73
C VAL A 193 3.21 -23.40 -3.06
N GLY A 194 3.06 -24.17 -4.14
CA GLY A 194 3.34 -23.74 -5.50
C GLY A 194 2.16 -23.01 -6.15
N VAL A 195 2.45 -22.10 -7.06
CA VAL A 195 1.43 -21.38 -7.85
C VAL A 195 0.56 -22.37 -8.62
N ASP A 196 1.15 -23.44 -9.20
CA ASP A 196 0.45 -24.47 -9.96
C ASP A 196 -0.43 -25.35 -9.05
N GLU A 197 0.02 -25.63 -7.83
CA GLU A 197 -0.80 -26.35 -6.84
C GLU A 197 -2.06 -25.53 -6.45
N LEU A 198 -1.93 -24.22 -6.28
CA LEU A 198 -3.09 -23.35 -6.05
C LEU A 198 -4.03 -23.34 -7.25
N ALA A 199 -3.50 -23.34 -8.48
CA ALA A 199 -4.29 -23.42 -9.70
C ALA A 199 -5.01 -24.77 -9.81
N ALA A 200 -4.38 -25.86 -9.35
CA ALA A 200 -4.97 -27.21 -9.25
C ALA A 200 -6.00 -27.36 -8.11
N GLY A 201 -6.23 -26.33 -7.30
CA GLY A 201 -7.24 -26.31 -6.26
C GLY A 201 -6.75 -26.51 -4.83
N ARG A 202 -5.41 -26.70 -4.62
CA ARG A 202 -4.84 -26.66 -3.26
C ARG A 202 -5.17 -25.33 -2.61
N ARG A 203 -5.39 -25.31 -1.31
CA ARG A 203 -5.66 -24.09 -0.54
C ARG A 203 -4.57 -23.89 0.50
N ALA A 204 -4.07 -22.65 0.62
CA ALA A 204 -3.08 -22.28 1.63
C ALA A 204 -3.38 -20.86 2.12
N TRP A 205 -3.36 -20.69 3.43
CA TRP A 205 -3.59 -19.42 4.11
C TRP A 205 -2.83 -19.36 5.42
N ILE A 206 -2.67 -18.19 5.93
CA ILE A 206 -2.30 -17.90 7.33
C ILE A 206 -3.44 -17.17 8.02
N HIS A 207 -3.33 -17.01 9.32
CA HIS A 207 -4.12 -16.06 10.07
C HIS A 207 -3.24 -14.89 10.51
N GLU A 208 -3.85 -13.71 10.58
CA GLU A 208 -3.25 -12.53 11.19
C GLU A 208 -4.25 -11.92 12.18
N GLU A 209 -3.75 -11.28 13.23
CA GLU A 209 -4.57 -10.55 14.20
C GLU A 209 -4.40 -9.05 14.01
N ALA A 210 -5.50 -8.34 13.75
CA ALA A 210 -5.52 -6.90 13.58
C ALA A 210 -6.94 -6.37 13.87
N ALA A 211 -7.05 -5.11 14.30
CA ALA A 211 -8.30 -4.47 14.66
C ALA A 211 -9.16 -5.34 15.62
N SER A 212 -8.50 -5.93 16.62
CA SER A 212 -9.09 -6.82 17.62
C SER A 212 -9.79 -8.07 17.06
N ARG A 213 -9.41 -8.50 15.85
CA ARG A 213 -9.98 -9.68 15.19
C ARG A 213 -8.88 -10.54 14.56
N ARG A 214 -9.19 -11.84 14.41
CA ARG A 214 -8.37 -12.78 13.66
C ARG A 214 -8.89 -12.90 12.23
N TRP A 215 -8.00 -12.68 11.26
CA TRP A 215 -8.29 -12.68 9.84
C TRP A 215 -7.64 -13.86 9.16
N ARG A 216 -8.39 -14.61 8.38
CA ARG A 216 -7.84 -15.56 7.43
C ARG A 216 -7.36 -14.80 6.21
N VAL A 217 -6.13 -15.11 5.76
CA VAL A 217 -5.49 -14.47 4.60
C VAL A 217 -4.87 -15.53 3.72
N SER A 218 -5.45 -15.81 2.56
CA SER A 218 -4.97 -16.79 1.59
C SER A 218 -3.66 -16.33 0.93
N ALA A 219 -2.91 -17.28 0.38
CA ALA A 219 -1.59 -17.04 -0.22
C ALA A 219 -1.57 -15.89 -1.24
N ARG A 220 -2.65 -15.72 -2.02
CA ARG A 220 -2.79 -14.67 -3.03
C ARG A 220 -3.67 -13.50 -2.63
N SER A 221 -4.33 -13.55 -1.47
CA SER A 221 -5.17 -12.44 -1.00
C SER A 221 -4.32 -11.23 -0.64
N PHE A 222 -4.79 -10.04 -0.98
CA PHE A 222 -4.21 -8.83 -0.43
C PHE A 222 -4.57 -8.69 1.05
N PHE A 223 -3.62 -8.26 1.82
CA PHE A 223 -3.77 -7.81 3.20
C PHE A 223 -2.74 -6.70 3.43
N GLN A 224 -3.06 -5.73 4.28
CA GLN A 224 -2.10 -4.67 4.60
C GLN A 224 -0.83 -5.29 5.17
N SER A 225 0.30 -4.79 4.75
CA SER A 225 1.61 -5.40 5.04
C SER A 225 2.09 -5.25 6.47
N ARG A 226 1.37 -4.52 7.31
CA ARG A 226 1.64 -4.32 8.74
C ARG A 226 0.32 -4.40 9.51
N PRO A 227 0.18 -5.28 10.52
CA PRO A 227 -1.04 -5.37 11.35
C PRO A 227 -1.39 -4.05 12.04
N ALA A 228 -0.40 -3.32 12.57
CA ALA A 228 -0.60 -1.99 13.13
C ALA A 228 -1.13 -0.97 12.09
N GLY A 229 -0.81 -1.17 10.81
CA GLY A 229 -1.39 -0.40 9.73
C GLY A 229 -2.90 -0.66 9.56
N VAL A 230 -3.33 -1.93 9.70
CA VAL A 230 -4.77 -2.26 9.73
C VAL A 230 -5.44 -1.61 10.91
N ASP A 231 -4.83 -1.69 12.11
CA ASP A 231 -5.38 -1.06 13.32
C ASP A 231 -5.58 0.45 13.10
N ALA A 232 -4.55 1.13 12.59
CA ALA A 232 -4.58 2.57 12.32
C ALA A 232 -5.63 2.95 11.25
N LEU A 233 -5.72 2.18 10.16
CA LEU A 233 -6.71 2.43 9.11
C LEU A 233 -8.14 2.25 9.63
N VAL A 234 -8.40 1.19 10.39
CA VAL A 234 -9.73 0.96 10.98
C VAL A 234 -10.09 2.06 11.98
N GLU A 235 -9.14 2.49 12.81
CA GLU A 235 -9.34 3.61 13.75
C GLU A 235 -9.66 4.91 13.01
N VAL A 236 -8.86 5.26 11.99
CA VAL A 236 -9.03 6.52 11.23
C VAL A 236 -10.34 6.52 10.44
N VAL A 237 -10.62 5.45 9.68
CA VAL A 237 -11.85 5.34 8.89
C VAL A 237 -13.08 5.29 9.79
N GLY A 238 -13.01 4.50 10.87
CA GLY A 238 -14.09 4.43 11.86
C GLY A 238 -14.38 5.77 12.51
N GLY A 239 -13.34 6.47 12.99
CA GLY A 239 -13.46 7.80 13.57
C GLY A 239 -14.08 8.81 12.58
N MET A 240 -13.68 8.81 11.31
CA MET A 240 -14.30 9.67 10.28
C MET A 240 -15.78 9.37 10.08
N VAL A 241 -16.17 8.08 10.04
CA VAL A 241 -17.57 7.67 9.87
C VAL A 241 -18.43 8.03 11.07
N ASP A 242 -17.91 7.81 12.28
CA ASP A 242 -18.64 8.06 13.55
C ASP A 242 -18.81 9.56 13.81
N ASP A 243 -17.75 10.35 13.66
CA ASP A 243 -17.76 11.80 13.89
C ASP A 243 -18.66 12.55 12.90
N LEU A 244 -18.79 12.04 11.67
CA LEU A 244 -19.67 12.61 10.66
C LEU A 244 -21.12 12.10 10.76
N GLY A 245 -21.41 11.30 11.81
CA GLY A 245 -22.76 10.97 12.26
C GLY A 245 -23.58 10.19 11.25
N SER A 246 -22.99 9.24 10.54
CA SER A 246 -23.68 8.51 9.49
C SER A 246 -24.14 7.13 9.94
N ASP A 247 -25.36 7.05 10.43
CA ASP A 247 -26.08 5.78 10.63
C ASP A 247 -26.66 5.27 9.32
N GLY A 248 -26.73 3.95 9.13
CA GLY A 248 -27.37 3.31 7.99
C GLY A 248 -26.50 2.30 7.25
N PRO A 249 -26.96 1.82 6.08
CA PRO A 249 -26.26 0.83 5.29
C PRO A 249 -24.88 1.33 4.82
N MET A 250 -23.94 0.41 4.72
CA MET A 250 -22.57 0.66 4.27
C MET A 250 -22.24 -0.14 3.02
N VAL A 251 -21.47 0.45 2.12
CA VAL A 251 -20.78 -0.24 1.04
C VAL A 251 -19.28 -0.29 1.37
N ASP A 252 -18.71 -1.49 1.40
CA ASP A 252 -17.28 -1.74 1.43
C ASP A 252 -16.84 -2.11 0.01
N ALA A 253 -16.31 -1.13 -0.71
CA ALA A 253 -15.90 -1.29 -2.10
C ALA A 253 -14.42 -1.67 -2.16
N TYR A 254 -14.11 -2.70 -2.94
CA TYR A 254 -12.80 -3.37 -2.96
C TYR A 254 -12.49 -4.05 -1.61
N ALA A 255 -13.48 -4.75 -1.07
CA ALA A 255 -13.49 -5.23 0.32
C ALA A 255 -12.33 -6.17 0.69
N GLY A 256 -11.62 -6.77 -0.28
CA GLY A 256 -10.53 -7.68 -0.01
C GLY A 256 -10.98 -8.86 0.87
N VAL A 257 -10.27 -9.07 1.98
CA VAL A 257 -10.60 -10.10 2.98
C VAL A 257 -11.72 -9.67 3.95
N GLY A 258 -12.26 -8.44 3.79
CA GLY A 258 -13.40 -7.92 4.54
C GLY A 258 -13.08 -7.09 5.77
N ILE A 259 -11.94 -6.38 5.81
CA ILE A 259 -11.49 -5.64 6.99
C ILE A 259 -12.54 -4.60 7.42
N PHE A 260 -12.92 -3.68 6.55
CA PHE A 260 -13.86 -2.62 6.91
C PHE A 260 -15.28 -3.14 7.12
N ALA A 261 -15.73 -4.09 6.29
CA ALA A 261 -17.01 -4.77 6.50
C ALA A 261 -17.08 -5.48 7.86
N GLY A 262 -15.99 -6.11 8.28
CA GLY A 262 -15.90 -6.87 9.52
C GLY A 262 -15.55 -6.06 10.76
N THR A 263 -15.30 -4.77 10.64
CA THR A 263 -14.98 -3.86 11.77
C THR A 263 -15.99 -2.72 11.83
N ILE A 264 -15.88 -1.73 10.99
CA ILE A 264 -16.76 -0.55 10.92
C ILE A 264 -18.21 -0.96 10.57
N GLY A 265 -18.36 -2.03 9.77
CA GLY A 265 -19.63 -2.58 9.35
C GLY A 265 -20.37 -3.45 10.38
N LEU A 266 -19.79 -3.74 11.57
CA LEU A 266 -20.33 -4.74 12.52
C LEU A 266 -21.80 -4.53 12.90
N ASN A 267 -22.23 -3.28 13.07
CA ASN A 267 -23.59 -2.92 13.49
C ASN A 267 -24.44 -2.35 12.36
N ARG A 268 -24.08 -2.63 11.10
CA ARG A 268 -24.71 -2.09 9.90
C ARG A 268 -25.11 -3.22 8.94
N ALA A 269 -26.05 -2.94 8.05
CA ALA A 269 -26.18 -3.74 6.83
C ALA A 269 -25.06 -3.36 5.87
N VAL A 270 -24.23 -4.32 5.46
CA VAL A 270 -23.07 -4.07 4.61
C VAL A 270 -23.20 -4.78 3.27
N VAL A 271 -22.81 -4.12 2.21
CA VAL A 271 -22.53 -4.72 0.91
C VAL A 271 -21.02 -4.68 0.69
N ALA A 272 -20.37 -5.84 0.75
CA ALA A 272 -18.95 -6.00 0.48
C ALA A 272 -18.72 -6.43 -0.97
N ILE A 273 -18.04 -5.59 -1.77
CA ILE A 273 -17.83 -5.82 -3.20
C ILE A 273 -16.37 -6.20 -3.43
N GLU A 274 -16.14 -7.38 -3.99
CA GLU A 274 -14.80 -7.89 -4.29
C GLU A 274 -14.85 -8.75 -5.57
N ARG A 275 -13.75 -8.76 -6.34
CA ARG A 275 -13.62 -9.55 -7.57
C ARG A 275 -12.65 -10.72 -7.47
N SER A 276 -11.68 -10.63 -6.54
CA SER A 276 -10.66 -11.65 -6.35
C SER A 276 -11.25 -12.89 -5.69
N ARG A 277 -11.12 -14.04 -6.33
CA ARG A 277 -11.65 -15.32 -5.80
C ARG A 277 -11.04 -15.72 -4.46
N ASP A 278 -9.74 -15.48 -4.28
CA ASP A 278 -9.04 -15.81 -3.03
C ASP A 278 -9.50 -14.89 -1.90
N SER A 279 -9.56 -13.58 -2.14
CA SER A 279 -10.09 -12.60 -1.18
C SER A 279 -11.55 -12.87 -0.82
N LEU A 280 -12.40 -13.23 -1.80
CA LEU A 280 -13.80 -13.62 -1.57
C LEU A 280 -13.90 -14.87 -0.68
N ALA A 281 -13.02 -15.87 -0.89
CA ALA A 281 -12.99 -17.06 -0.06
C ALA A 281 -12.63 -16.73 1.39
N ASP A 282 -11.73 -15.79 1.59
CA ASP A 282 -11.36 -15.30 2.91
C ASP A 282 -12.48 -14.44 3.52
N ALA A 283 -13.05 -13.50 2.77
CA ALA A 283 -14.15 -12.66 3.23
C ALA A 283 -15.36 -13.47 3.71
N ARG A 284 -15.72 -14.55 2.97
CA ARG A 284 -16.83 -15.44 3.38
C ARG A 284 -16.58 -16.11 4.74
N VAL A 285 -15.32 -16.41 5.09
CA VAL A 285 -14.94 -16.96 6.39
C VAL A 285 -14.89 -15.85 7.44
N ASN A 286 -14.21 -14.75 7.15
CA ASN A 286 -13.97 -13.65 8.06
C ASN A 286 -15.25 -12.91 8.47
N LEU A 287 -16.24 -12.86 7.60
CA LEU A 287 -17.50 -12.12 7.80
C LEU A 287 -18.68 -13.02 8.22
N THR A 288 -18.41 -14.29 8.55
CA THR A 288 -19.44 -15.24 9.00
C THR A 288 -20.17 -14.68 10.24
N GLY A 289 -21.51 -14.72 10.19
CA GLY A 289 -22.37 -14.23 11.28
C GLY A 289 -22.64 -12.73 11.28
N GLY A 290 -22.00 -11.96 10.40
CA GLY A 290 -22.29 -10.55 10.18
C GLY A 290 -23.51 -10.31 9.27
N ASN A 291 -24.06 -9.10 9.32
CA ASN A 291 -25.11 -8.66 8.38
C ASN A 291 -24.46 -8.13 7.09
N VAL A 292 -23.75 -9.01 6.36
CA VAL A 292 -22.93 -8.66 5.21
C VAL A 292 -23.35 -9.46 3.98
N GLU A 293 -23.74 -8.78 2.93
CA GLU A 293 -23.91 -9.33 1.58
C GLU A 293 -22.57 -9.22 0.82
N ILE A 294 -21.98 -10.35 0.46
CA ILE A 294 -20.75 -10.39 -0.33
C ILE A 294 -21.10 -10.49 -1.81
N VAL A 295 -20.69 -9.51 -2.61
CA VAL A 295 -20.99 -9.41 -4.04
C VAL A 295 -19.70 -9.64 -4.84
N GLU A 296 -19.69 -10.77 -5.60
CA GLU A 296 -18.57 -11.15 -6.47
C GLU A 296 -18.65 -10.41 -7.80
N THR A 297 -18.09 -9.21 -7.86
CA THR A 297 -18.04 -8.39 -9.08
C THR A 297 -16.97 -7.32 -8.98
N ALA A 298 -16.60 -6.72 -10.11
CA ALA A 298 -15.85 -5.47 -10.11
C ALA A 298 -16.78 -4.31 -9.73
N VAL A 299 -16.27 -3.33 -8.96
CA VAL A 299 -17.05 -2.17 -8.49
C VAL A 299 -17.70 -1.43 -9.64
N GLU A 300 -17.00 -1.27 -10.76
CA GLU A 300 -17.46 -0.58 -11.97
C GLU A 300 -18.67 -1.25 -12.66
N ARG A 301 -18.93 -2.52 -12.32
CA ARG A 301 -20.04 -3.33 -12.85
C ARG A 301 -21.16 -3.55 -11.85
N TRP A 302 -20.95 -3.12 -10.61
CA TRP A 302 -21.94 -3.28 -9.57
C TRP A 302 -23.14 -2.37 -9.81
N ARG A 303 -24.34 -2.88 -9.54
CA ARG A 303 -25.56 -2.07 -9.57
C ARG A 303 -25.73 -1.36 -8.24
N ALA A 304 -25.48 -0.07 -8.21
CA ALA A 304 -25.55 0.76 -7.01
C ALA A 304 -26.94 0.67 -6.34
N ARG A 305 -26.91 0.64 -5.02
CA ARG A 305 -28.08 0.72 -4.13
C ARG A 305 -27.79 1.81 -3.09
N PRO A 306 -28.82 2.51 -2.56
CA PRO A 306 -28.63 3.55 -1.55
C PRO A 306 -27.83 3.03 -0.35
N ALA A 307 -26.84 3.81 0.09
CA ALA A 307 -26.01 3.52 1.27
C ALA A 307 -25.59 4.83 1.94
N ALA A 308 -25.68 4.88 3.25
CA ALA A 308 -25.31 6.07 4.00
C ALA A 308 -23.78 6.27 4.07
N VAL A 309 -23.04 5.18 4.04
CA VAL A 309 -21.58 5.16 4.11
C VAL A 309 -21.02 4.38 2.93
N VAL A 310 -20.02 4.92 2.27
CA VAL A 310 -19.14 4.21 1.34
C VAL A 310 -17.72 4.23 1.89
N VAL A 311 -17.09 3.08 2.01
CA VAL A 311 -15.64 2.95 2.22
C VAL A 311 -15.06 2.30 0.98
N ALA A 312 -14.04 2.90 0.39
CA ALA A 312 -13.40 2.40 -0.82
C ALA A 312 -11.87 2.40 -0.66
N ASP A 313 -11.26 1.21 -0.73
CA ASP A 313 -9.81 1.00 -0.68
C ASP A 313 -9.33 0.32 -1.99
N PRO A 314 -9.29 1.06 -3.10
CA PRO A 314 -8.89 0.50 -4.39
C PRO A 314 -7.38 0.24 -4.46
N ALA A 315 -6.96 -0.58 -5.44
CA ALA A 315 -5.55 -0.73 -5.79
C ALA A 315 -4.92 0.62 -6.22
N ARG A 316 -3.61 0.63 -6.47
CA ARG A 316 -2.81 1.84 -6.81
C ARG A 316 -3.39 2.71 -7.93
N GLU A 317 -4.13 2.11 -8.86
CA GLU A 317 -4.78 2.83 -9.95
C GLU A 317 -5.95 3.72 -9.47
N GLY A 318 -6.41 3.50 -8.23
CA GLY A 318 -7.54 4.22 -7.65
C GLY A 318 -8.90 3.78 -8.22
N LEU A 319 -9.94 4.58 -7.96
CA LEU A 319 -11.31 4.35 -8.44
C LEU A 319 -11.46 4.61 -9.94
N GLY A 320 -10.82 5.66 -10.42
CA GLY A 320 -11.09 6.20 -11.75
C GLY A 320 -12.53 6.66 -11.91
N ARG A 321 -12.83 7.23 -13.06
CA ARG A 321 -14.20 7.76 -13.35
C ARG A 321 -15.29 6.70 -13.21
N ALA A 322 -15.05 5.48 -13.72
CA ALA A 322 -16.06 4.44 -13.71
C ALA A 322 -16.42 3.97 -12.29
N GLY A 323 -15.42 3.85 -11.39
CA GLY A 323 -15.66 3.52 -9.98
C GLY A 323 -16.39 4.64 -9.26
N VAL A 324 -15.95 5.90 -9.43
CA VAL A 324 -16.63 7.07 -8.85
C VAL A 324 -18.09 7.15 -9.33
N ASP A 325 -18.35 7.05 -10.66
CA ASP A 325 -19.69 7.16 -11.23
C ASP A 325 -20.66 6.10 -10.68
N VAL A 326 -20.17 4.91 -10.30
CA VAL A 326 -21.00 3.87 -9.68
C VAL A 326 -21.22 4.18 -8.19
N LEU A 327 -20.17 4.51 -7.46
CA LEU A 327 -20.25 4.64 -6.01
C LEU A 327 -21.03 5.91 -5.58
N VAL A 328 -20.96 7.01 -6.32
CA VAL A 328 -21.73 8.22 -6.00
C VAL A 328 -23.26 8.02 -6.18
N ARG A 329 -23.69 7.06 -7.00
CA ARG A 329 -25.13 6.70 -7.14
C ARG A 329 -25.69 6.03 -5.88
N THR A 330 -24.89 5.70 -4.90
CA THR A 330 -25.38 5.24 -3.60
C THR A 330 -25.91 6.39 -2.75
N GLU A 331 -25.68 7.65 -3.19
CA GLU A 331 -26.04 8.89 -2.48
C GLU A 331 -25.51 8.90 -1.04
N PRO A 332 -24.18 8.71 -0.84
CA PRO A 332 -23.63 8.56 0.49
C PRO A 332 -23.65 9.88 1.25
N ARG A 333 -23.91 9.83 2.56
CA ARG A 333 -23.69 10.97 3.46
C ARG A 333 -22.20 11.13 3.79
N VAL A 334 -21.48 10.00 3.87
CA VAL A 334 -20.04 9.96 4.08
C VAL A 334 -19.44 8.99 3.08
N PHE A 335 -18.48 9.47 2.31
CA PHE A 335 -17.67 8.67 1.42
C PHE A 335 -16.21 8.69 1.94
N VAL A 336 -15.64 7.55 2.32
CA VAL A 336 -14.25 7.46 2.74
C VAL A 336 -13.45 6.77 1.63
N LEU A 337 -12.45 7.49 1.10
CA LEU A 337 -11.49 6.98 0.14
C LEU A 337 -10.18 6.70 0.85
N VAL A 338 -9.68 5.48 0.73
CA VAL A 338 -8.33 5.07 1.13
C VAL A 338 -7.49 4.93 -0.14
N GLY A 339 -6.25 5.39 -0.14
CA GLY A 339 -5.41 5.31 -1.33
C GLY A 339 -3.92 5.39 -1.04
N CYS A 340 -3.17 4.47 -1.65
CA CYS A 340 -1.73 4.33 -1.44
C CYS A 340 -0.86 5.05 -2.49
N ASP A 341 -1.45 5.74 -3.48
CA ASP A 341 -0.74 6.57 -4.46
C ASP A 341 -1.30 8.00 -4.46
N PRO A 342 -0.47 9.02 -4.17
CA PRO A 342 -0.93 10.41 -4.09
C PRO A 342 -1.57 10.94 -5.37
N GLY A 343 -1.11 10.46 -6.54
CA GLY A 343 -1.61 10.91 -7.83
C GLY A 343 -3.00 10.36 -8.16
N SER A 344 -3.22 9.06 -7.92
CA SER A 344 -4.55 8.45 -8.11
C SER A 344 -5.55 8.96 -7.07
N PHE A 345 -5.12 9.12 -5.82
CA PHE A 345 -5.96 9.72 -4.77
C PHE A 345 -6.42 11.13 -5.14
N ALA A 346 -5.49 12.01 -5.54
CA ALA A 346 -5.83 13.39 -5.92
C ALA A 346 -6.75 13.46 -7.15
N ARG A 347 -6.52 12.59 -8.15
CA ARG A 347 -7.42 12.47 -9.31
C ARG A 347 -8.82 12.06 -8.88
N ASP A 348 -8.94 11.04 -8.04
CA ASP A 348 -10.22 10.52 -7.58
C ASP A 348 -10.93 11.50 -6.65
N ALA A 349 -10.19 12.23 -5.81
CA ALA A 349 -10.72 13.35 -5.04
C ALA A 349 -11.34 14.43 -5.93
N GLY A 350 -10.66 14.79 -7.04
CA GLY A 350 -11.22 15.73 -8.02
C GLY A 350 -12.47 15.20 -8.74
N LEU A 351 -12.56 13.89 -8.97
CA LEU A 351 -13.77 13.26 -9.53
C LEU A 351 -14.94 13.26 -8.55
N LEU A 352 -14.67 13.01 -7.25
CA LEU A 352 -15.67 13.08 -6.18
C LEU A 352 -16.17 14.52 -5.98
N ASP A 353 -15.27 15.50 -5.97
CA ASP A 353 -15.61 16.92 -5.87
C ASP A 353 -16.50 17.35 -7.04
N ALA A 354 -16.17 16.96 -8.27
CA ALA A 354 -17.00 17.22 -9.46
C ALA A 354 -18.35 16.52 -9.41
N ALA A 355 -18.50 15.46 -8.61
CA ALA A 355 -19.77 14.79 -8.34
C ALA A 355 -20.54 15.36 -7.14
N GLY A 356 -20.04 16.45 -6.52
CA GLY A 356 -20.68 17.13 -5.40
C GLY A 356 -20.31 16.59 -4.02
N LEU A 357 -19.24 15.77 -3.91
CA LEU A 357 -18.72 15.24 -2.64
C LEU A 357 -17.39 15.95 -2.32
N ARG A 358 -17.39 16.85 -1.36
CA ARG A 358 -16.21 17.65 -0.99
C ARG A 358 -15.37 16.95 0.07
N LEU A 359 -14.05 17.08 -0.06
CA LEU A 359 -13.09 16.56 0.91
C LEU A 359 -13.17 17.39 2.21
N ASP A 360 -13.67 16.79 3.29
CA ASP A 360 -13.88 17.40 4.60
C ASP A 360 -12.71 17.15 5.55
N ARG A 361 -12.19 15.91 5.56
CA ARG A 361 -11.09 15.51 6.43
C ARG A 361 -10.09 14.65 5.68
N MET A 362 -8.83 14.72 6.10
CA MET A 362 -7.76 13.94 5.52
C MET A 362 -6.75 13.50 6.57
N THR A 363 -6.38 12.24 6.56
CA THR A 363 -5.29 11.68 7.36
C THR A 363 -4.27 11.00 6.46
N VAL A 364 -3.00 11.26 6.71
CA VAL A 364 -1.86 10.59 6.04
C VAL A 364 -1.24 9.62 7.05
N VAL A 365 -1.23 8.34 6.70
CA VAL A 365 -0.74 7.25 7.56
C VAL A 365 0.56 6.71 7.01
N ASP A 366 1.61 6.62 7.84
CA ASP A 366 2.92 6.07 7.43
C ASP A 366 2.96 4.55 7.54
N LEU A 367 2.29 3.87 6.61
CA LEU A 367 2.36 2.41 6.51
C LEU A 367 3.70 1.90 5.97
N PHE A 368 4.44 2.74 5.27
CA PHE A 368 5.61 2.34 4.49
C PHE A 368 6.84 3.22 4.83
N PRO A 369 7.35 3.20 6.08
CA PRO A 369 8.53 3.98 6.44
C PRO A 369 9.73 3.61 5.54
N GLY A 370 10.59 4.58 5.30
CA GLY A 370 11.76 4.42 4.42
C GLY A 370 11.44 4.37 2.92
N THR A 371 10.16 4.54 2.52
CA THR A 371 9.74 4.58 1.11
C THR A 371 8.91 5.80 0.80
N SER A 372 8.79 6.18 -0.47
CA SER A 372 7.92 7.27 -0.95
C SER A 372 6.42 6.92 -0.92
N HIS A 373 6.08 5.68 -0.64
CA HIS A 373 4.69 5.26 -0.52
C HIS A 373 4.04 5.86 0.71
N VAL A 374 2.77 6.21 0.56
CA VAL A 374 1.96 6.83 1.62
C VAL A 374 0.54 6.26 1.55
N GLU A 375 -0.07 6.08 2.70
CA GLU A 375 -1.48 5.74 2.76
C GLU A 375 -2.27 6.99 3.15
N THR A 376 -3.28 7.32 2.36
CA THR A 376 -4.13 8.50 2.56
C THR A 376 -5.55 8.06 2.81
N VAL A 377 -6.17 8.59 3.85
CA VAL A 377 -7.59 8.42 4.13
C VAL A 377 -8.26 9.78 4.03
N GLY A 378 -9.23 9.91 3.13
CA GLY A 378 -10.01 11.12 2.96
C GLY A 378 -11.50 10.85 3.15
N ALA A 379 -12.18 11.67 3.96
CA ALA A 379 -13.63 11.65 4.09
C ALA A 379 -14.24 12.78 3.27
N PHE A 380 -15.23 12.43 2.47
CA PHE A 380 -15.96 13.34 1.59
C PHE A 380 -17.43 13.38 1.98
N MET A 381 -18.03 14.57 1.93
CA MET A 381 -19.42 14.82 2.24
C MET A 381 -20.11 15.59 1.11
N PRO A 382 -21.45 15.47 0.97
CA PRO A 382 -22.21 16.35 0.09
C PRO A 382 -21.95 17.81 0.37
N GLY A 383 -21.57 18.58 -0.69
CA GLY A 383 -21.26 20.01 -0.64
C GLY A 383 -22.48 20.91 -0.66
#